data_c0bc78faac0d723cb4506dfdafbb99ae
#
_entry.id   c0bc78faac0d723cb4506dfdafbb99ae
#
_cell.length_a   1.000
_cell.length_b   1.000
_cell.length_c   1.000
_cell.angle_alpha   90.00
_cell.angle_beta   90.00
_cell.angle_gamma   90.00
#
_symmetry.space_group_name_H-M   'P 1'
#
loop_
_entity.id
_entity.type
_entity.pdbx_description
1 polymer ?
#
loop_
_entity_poly.entity_id
_entity_poly.type
_entity_poly.pdbx_seq_one_letter_code
_entity_poly.pdbx_strand_id
1 'polypeptide(L)'
;MKLSYPYLSEVFIIENQAVNTLVVESQKFFREILLDIKSQTEGCDGNTVLSDEGVTLSFSKYAEIITDFLSFDINRKELLTRVVSALEKEAYSETNFMQTQELLSSVESYIDTLAFEYSCDIVPTKIHMSGILKSAGILIQCDSKDPLDMLLDYMELVREFDH
;
A
#
# COMPACT_ATOMS: atom_id res chain seq x y z
N MET A 1 -7.73 -13.40 13.87
CA MET A 1 -6.97 -14.24 12.90
C MET A 1 -6.14 -15.30 13.62
N LYS A 2 -5.67 -16.31 12.90
CA LYS A 2 -4.86 -17.40 13.45
C LYS A 2 -3.72 -17.73 12.48
N LEU A 3 -2.53 -17.96 13.05
CA LEU A 3 -1.36 -18.41 12.32
C LEU A 3 -0.98 -19.82 12.80
N SER A 4 -0.83 -20.75 11.90
CA SER A 4 -0.38 -22.10 12.20
C SER A 4 0.79 -22.50 11.30
N TYR A 5 1.70 -23.30 11.86
CA TYR A 5 2.82 -23.89 11.14
C TYR A 5 3.02 -25.32 11.64
N PRO A 6 3.38 -26.29 10.78
CA PRO A 6 3.36 -27.72 11.15
C PRO A 6 4.16 -28.12 12.40
N TYR A 7 5.15 -27.35 12.76
CA TYR A 7 6.02 -27.63 13.91
C TYR A 7 5.81 -26.68 15.10
N LEU A 8 4.80 -25.80 15.04
CA LEU A 8 4.36 -25.07 16.23
C LEU A 8 3.48 -26.02 17.07
N SER A 9 3.74 -26.08 18.36
CA SER A 9 2.96 -26.90 19.30
C SER A 9 1.52 -26.42 19.44
N GLU A 10 1.30 -25.14 19.19
CA GLU A 10 0.00 -24.46 19.31
C GLU A 10 -0.22 -23.49 18.17
N VAL A 11 -1.49 -23.23 17.87
CA VAL A 11 -1.89 -22.20 16.89
C VAL A 11 -1.66 -20.83 17.51
N PHE A 12 -0.92 -19.97 16.83
CA PHE A 12 -0.69 -18.60 17.27
C PHE A 12 -1.93 -17.75 16.96
N ILE A 13 -2.55 -17.19 18.00
CA ILE A 13 -3.72 -16.32 17.86
C ILE A 13 -3.24 -14.89 17.67
N ILE A 14 -3.68 -14.26 16.58
CA ILE A 14 -3.40 -12.87 16.25
C ILE A 14 -4.63 -12.06 16.68
N GLU A 15 -4.48 -11.26 17.73
CA GLU A 15 -5.50 -10.34 18.21
C GLU A 15 -5.50 -9.06 17.35
N ASN A 16 -6.69 -8.63 16.97
CA ASN A 16 -6.82 -7.40 16.19
C ASN A 16 -6.47 -6.18 17.05
N GLN A 17 -5.80 -5.21 16.46
CA GLN A 17 -5.38 -3.94 17.09
C GLN A 17 -4.39 -4.10 18.26
N ALA A 18 -3.69 -5.22 18.33
CA ALA A 18 -2.67 -5.49 19.32
C ALA A 18 -1.33 -5.85 18.68
N VAL A 19 -0.23 -5.55 19.37
CA VAL A 19 1.08 -6.08 19.00
C VAL A 19 1.15 -7.52 19.48
N ASN A 20 1.21 -8.45 18.55
CA ASN A 20 1.30 -9.87 18.83
C ASN A 20 2.75 -10.32 18.67
N THR A 21 3.33 -10.94 19.71
CA THR A 21 4.73 -11.37 19.70
C THR A 21 4.83 -12.89 19.69
N LEU A 22 5.47 -13.43 18.65
CA LEU A 22 5.83 -14.84 18.55
C LEU A 22 7.31 -15.01 18.89
N VAL A 23 7.60 -15.70 19.99
CA VAL A 23 8.98 -16.01 20.41
C VAL A 23 9.32 -17.44 19.98
N VAL A 24 10.39 -17.59 19.22
CA VAL A 24 10.89 -18.88 18.73
C VAL A 24 12.33 -19.06 19.20
N GLU A 25 12.58 -19.99 20.11
CA GLU A 25 13.92 -20.21 20.69
C GLU A 25 14.94 -20.77 19.68
N SER A 26 14.49 -21.59 18.74
CA SER A 26 15.35 -22.17 17.72
C SER A 26 15.59 -21.20 16.57
N GLN A 27 16.81 -20.72 16.40
CA GLN A 27 17.20 -19.83 15.28
C GLN A 27 16.92 -20.46 13.90
N LYS A 28 17.17 -21.79 13.78
CA LYS A 28 16.90 -22.52 12.55
C LYS A 28 15.40 -22.51 12.25
N PHE A 29 14.58 -22.83 13.23
CA PHE A 29 13.15 -22.89 13.09
C PHE A 29 12.53 -21.50 12.83
N PHE A 30 13.01 -20.48 13.54
CA PHE A 30 12.64 -19.08 13.29
C PHE A 30 12.89 -18.67 11.84
N ARG A 31 14.08 -18.98 11.32
CA ARG A 31 14.42 -18.70 9.92
C ARG A 31 13.54 -19.47 8.93
N GLU A 32 13.22 -20.72 9.22
CA GLU A 32 12.33 -21.53 8.36
C GLU A 32 10.93 -20.89 8.26
N ILE A 33 10.34 -20.50 9.38
CA ILE A 33 9.04 -19.80 9.41
C ILE A 33 9.11 -18.50 8.63
N LEU A 34 10.11 -17.66 8.86
CA LEU A 34 10.24 -16.38 8.15
C LEU A 34 10.41 -16.55 6.64
N LEU A 35 11.21 -17.51 6.20
CA LEU A 35 11.39 -17.79 4.78
C LEU A 35 10.12 -18.34 4.14
N ASP A 36 9.39 -19.18 4.85
CA ASP A 36 8.12 -19.73 4.40
C ASP A 36 7.07 -18.61 4.23
N ILE A 37 6.90 -17.76 5.24
CA ILE A 37 5.97 -16.62 5.15
C ILE A 37 6.40 -15.66 4.03
N LYS A 38 7.69 -15.33 3.93
CA LYS A 38 8.21 -14.46 2.86
C LYS A 38 7.90 -15.03 1.48
N SER A 39 8.16 -16.30 1.26
CA SER A 39 7.85 -16.98 -0.01
C SER A 39 6.35 -16.88 -0.34
N GLN A 40 5.47 -17.03 0.66
CA GLN A 40 4.03 -16.92 0.48
C GLN A 40 3.56 -15.48 0.22
N THR A 41 4.21 -14.46 0.80
CA THR A 41 3.92 -13.06 0.44
C THR A 41 4.30 -12.74 -1.01
N GLU A 42 5.27 -13.45 -1.57
CA GLU A 42 5.68 -13.37 -2.98
C GLU A 42 4.80 -14.25 -3.91
N GLY A 43 3.78 -14.92 -3.37
CA GLY A 43 2.80 -15.70 -4.13
C GLY A 43 3.17 -17.16 -4.35
N CYS A 44 4.21 -17.67 -3.67
CA CYS A 44 4.55 -19.10 -3.69
C CYS A 44 3.72 -19.88 -2.66
N ASP A 45 3.62 -21.18 -2.84
CA ASP A 45 3.03 -22.09 -1.85
C ASP A 45 3.96 -22.26 -0.63
N GLY A 46 3.36 -22.46 0.55
CA GLY A 46 4.10 -22.68 1.79
C GLY A 46 3.34 -23.52 2.80
N ASN A 47 3.97 -23.73 3.96
CA ASN A 47 3.42 -24.57 5.03
C ASN A 47 2.73 -23.76 6.12
N THR A 48 3.03 -22.46 6.23
CA THR A 48 2.37 -21.57 7.18
C THR A 48 0.96 -21.28 6.68
N VAL A 49 -0.02 -21.39 7.56
CA VAL A 49 -1.42 -21.09 7.23
C VAL A 49 -1.88 -19.90 8.05
N LEU A 50 -2.32 -18.86 7.36
CA LEU A 50 -3.05 -17.74 7.94
C LEU A 50 -4.55 -17.99 7.74
N SER A 51 -5.34 -17.87 8.79
CA SER A 51 -6.79 -18.08 8.71
C SER A 51 -7.57 -17.11 9.59
N ASP A 52 -8.77 -16.79 9.17
CA ASP A 52 -9.74 -16.06 9.98
C ASP A 52 -11.12 -16.72 9.85
N GLU A 53 -11.80 -16.90 10.99
CA GLU A 53 -13.11 -17.55 11.08
C GLU A 53 -13.20 -18.90 10.32
N GLY A 54 -12.08 -19.63 10.24
CA GLY A 54 -11.99 -20.92 9.54
C GLY A 54 -11.74 -20.83 8.03
N VAL A 55 -11.61 -19.62 7.49
CA VAL A 55 -11.25 -19.37 6.08
C VAL A 55 -9.74 -19.14 5.98
N THR A 56 -9.07 -19.85 5.07
CA THR A 56 -7.64 -19.61 4.78
C THR A 56 -7.46 -18.31 4.02
N LEU A 57 -6.53 -17.48 4.49
CA LEU A 57 -6.18 -16.19 3.90
C LEU A 57 -4.85 -16.30 3.15
N SER A 58 -4.74 -15.59 2.02
CA SER A 58 -3.49 -15.51 1.26
C SER A 58 -2.53 -14.51 1.88
N PHE A 59 -1.31 -14.92 2.20
CA PHE A 59 -0.27 -14.01 2.70
C PHE A 59 0.02 -12.85 1.75
N SER A 60 -0.02 -13.08 0.44
CA SER A 60 0.22 -12.02 -0.55
C SER A 60 -0.79 -10.87 -0.52
N LYS A 61 -1.96 -11.08 0.10
CA LYS A 61 -3.02 -10.06 0.22
C LYS A 61 -3.14 -9.49 1.64
N TYR A 62 -2.86 -10.30 2.65
CA TYR A 62 -3.19 -10.00 4.04
C TYR A 62 -1.97 -9.86 4.95
N ALA A 63 -0.74 -10.05 4.42
CA ALA A 63 0.47 -9.94 5.20
C ALA A 63 1.58 -9.20 4.46
N GLU A 64 2.33 -8.43 5.20
CA GLU A 64 3.55 -7.79 4.75
C GLU A 64 4.68 -8.14 5.72
N ILE A 65 5.87 -8.41 5.19
CA ILE A 65 7.07 -8.67 5.99
C ILE A 65 8.00 -7.47 5.89
N ILE A 66 8.34 -6.90 7.03
CA ILE A 66 9.34 -5.87 7.17
C ILE A 66 10.52 -6.47 7.94
N THR A 67 11.63 -6.72 7.25
CA THR A 67 12.83 -7.34 7.83
C THR A 67 13.90 -6.33 8.22
N ASP A 68 13.84 -5.12 7.68
CA ASP A 68 14.77 -4.04 7.98
C ASP A 68 13.98 -2.75 8.23
N PHE A 69 13.83 -2.41 9.50
CA PHE A 69 13.15 -1.19 9.90
C PHE A 69 14.10 0.03 9.98
N LEU A 70 15.42 -0.19 10.01
CA LEU A 70 16.39 0.91 10.09
C LEU A 70 16.55 1.67 8.78
N SER A 71 16.32 0.98 7.66
CA SER A 71 16.31 1.58 6.32
C SER A 71 14.90 1.65 5.74
N PHE A 72 13.88 1.72 6.60
CA PHE A 72 12.48 1.73 6.19
C PHE A 72 12.13 3.02 5.47
N ASP A 73 11.58 2.89 4.26
CA ASP A 73 11.04 4.00 3.47
C ASP A 73 9.52 3.92 3.44
N ILE A 74 8.85 4.93 3.98
CA ILE A 74 7.38 5.03 3.98
C ILE A 74 6.83 5.23 2.56
N ASN A 75 7.64 5.79 1.63
CA ASN A 75 7.23 6.05 0.26
C ASN A 75 7.29 4.81 -0.64
N ARG A 76 6.87 3.66 -0.12
CA ARG A 76 6.78 2.41 -0.86
C ARG A 76 5.73 2.52 -1.95
N LYS A 77 6.02 1.94 -3.11
CA LYS A 77 5.17 2.02 -4.30
C LYS A 77 3.74 1.55 -4.03
N GLU A 78 3.59 0.50 -3.21
CA GLU A 78 2.30 -0.08 -2.86
C GLU A 78 1.44 0.93 -2.09
N LEU A 79 1.99 1.57 -1.07
CA LEU A 79 1.29 2.60 -0.28
C LEU A 79 0.99 3.83 -1.13
N LEU A 80 1.97 4.34 -1.88
CA LEU A 80 1.76 5.50 -2.76
C LEU A 80 0.67 5.24 -3.81
N THR A 81 0.56 4.01 -4.30
CA THR A 81 -0.52 3.64 -5.24
C THR A 81 -1.88 3.72 -4.55
N ARG A 82 -2.00 3.26 -3.31
CA ARG A 82 -3.25 3.35 -2.52
C ARG A 82 -3.60 4.81 -2.22
N VAL A 83 -2.61 5.61 -1.79
CA VAL A 83 -2.80 7.05 -1.54
C VAL A 83 -3.29 7.76 -2.79
N VAL A 84 -2.65 7.56 -3.94
CA VAL A 84 -3.09 8.17 -5.21
C VAL A 84 -4.51 7.74 -5.56
N SER A 85 -4.85 6.47 -5.37
CA SER A 85 -6.21 5.96 -5.62
C SER A 85 -7.25 6.58 -4.68
N ALA A 86 -6.91 6.75 -3.40
CA ALA A 86 -7.80 7.41 -2.43
C ALA A 86 -8.00 8.89 -2.77
N LEU A 87 -6.92 9.61 -3.13
CA LEU A 87 -6.99 11.00 -3.56
C LEU A 87 -7.79 11.16 -4.87
N GLU A 88 -7.65 10.23 -5.80
CA GLU A 88 -8.47 10.22 -7.02
C GLU A 88 -9.96 10.04 -6.69
N LYS A 89 -10.29 9.11 -5.80
CA LYS A 89 -11.68 8.91 -5.34
C LYS A 89 -12.22 10.16 -4.65
N GLU A 90 -11.42 10.80 -3.80
CA GLU A 90 -11.80 12.03 -3.11
C GLU A 90 -11.99 13.21 -4.07
N ALA A 91 -11.16 13.31 -5.12
CA ALA A 91 -11.31 14.33 -6.16
C ALA A 91 -12.66 14.23 -6.91
N TYR A 92 -13.23 13.02 -7.00
CA TYR A 92 -14.56 12.81 -7.59
C TYR A 92 -15.70 12.73 -6.56
N SER A 93 -15.45 13.08 -5.30
CA SER A 93 -16.49 13.21 -4.28
C SER A 93 -17.45 14.37 -4.62
N GLU A 94 -18.63 14.37 -4.02
CA GLU A 94 -19.62 15.44 -4.24
C GLU A 94 -19.05 16.84 -3.91
N THR A 95 -18.19 16.91 -2.91
CA THR A 95 -17.57 18.15 -2.44
C THR A 95 -16.56 18.72 -3.44
N ASN A 96 -15.74 17.85 -4.06
CA ASN A 96 -14.60 18.27 -4.87
C ASN A 96 -14.87 18.18 -6.38
N PHE A 97 -15.98 17.58 -6.77
CA PHE A 97 -16.29 17.28 -8.18
C PHE A 97 -16.19 18.50 -9.10
N MET A 98 -16.79 19.62 -8.70
CA MET A 98 -16.80 20.84 -9.54
C MET A 98 -15.39 21.39 -9.72
N GLN A 99 -14.59 21.48 -8.66
CA GLN A 99 -13.20 21.96 -8.74
C GLN A 99 -12.34 21.01 -9.58
N THR A 100 -12.57 19.72 -9.48
CA THR A 100 -11.86 18.71 -10.29
C THR A 100 -12.19 18.90 -11.78
N GLN A 101 -13.46 19.13 -12.14
CA GLN A 101 -13.86 19.38 -13.53
C GLN A 101 -13.25 20.70 -14.06
N GLU A 102 -13.25 21.76 -13.28
CA GLU A 102 -12.62 23.03 -13.65
C GLU A 102 -11.12 22.87 -13.90
N LEU A 103 -10.42 22.12 -13.03
CA LEU A 103 -8.99 21.83 -13.21
C LEU A 103 -8.74 21.05 -14.52
N LEU A 104 -9.50 19.98 -14.76
CA LEU A 104 -9.35 19.15 -15.96
C LEU A 104 -9.59 19.97 -17.23
N SER A 105 -10.66 20.79 -17.26
CA SER A 105 -10.97 21.67 -18.38
C SER A 105 -9.89 22.75 -18.59
N SER A 106 -9.30 23.26 -17.52
CA SER A 106 -8.18 24.20 -17.60
C SER A 106 -6.95 23.58 -18.22
N VAL A 107 -6.63 22.34 -17.87
CA VAL A 107 -5.51 21.60 -18.47
C VAL A 107 -5.76 21.33 -19.95
N GLU A 108 -6.98 20.92 -20.35
CA GLU A 108 -7.36 20.73 -21.73
C GLU A 108 -7.19 22.04 -22.55
N SER A 109 -7.75 23.14 -22.04
CA SER A 109 -7.63 24.46 -22.69
C SER A 109 -6.19 24.91 -22.83
N TYR A 110 -5.35 24.62 -21.85
CA TYR A 110 -3.91 24.94 -21.93
C TYR A 110 -3.19 24.10 -23.00
N ILE A 111 -3.52 22.82 -23.13
CA ILE A 111 -2.97 21.98 -24.19
C ILE A 111 -3.38 22.52 -25.56
N ASP A 112 -4.66 22.89 -25.75
CA ASP A 112 -5.16 23.49 -26.98
C ASP A 112 -4.40 24.79 -27.32
N THR A 113 -4.10 25.60 -26.30
CA THR A 113 -3.29 26.84 -26.49
C THR A 113 -1.88 26.51 -26.97
N LEU A 114 -1.23 25.50 -26.38
CA LEU A 114 0.11 25.08 -26.80
C LEU A 114 0.12 24.42 -28.18
N ALA A 115 -0.97 23.75 -28.53
CA ALA A 115 -1.12 23.05 -29.82
C ALA A 115 -1.39 24.01 -31.00
N PHE A 116 -1.85 25.23 -30.74
CA PHE A 116 -2.35 26.17 -31.76
C PHE A 116 -1.33 26.52 -32.84
N GLU A 117 -0.03 26.51 -32.53
CA GLU A 117 1.04 26.87 -33.48
C GLU A 117 1.49 25.71 -34.38
N TYR A 118 1.00 24.49 -34.14
CA TYR A 118 1.39 23.32 -34.92
C TYR A 118 0.53 23.16 -36.16
N SER A 119 1.11 22.60 -37.24
CA SER A 119 0.45 22.39 -38.51
C SER A 119 -0.48 21.15 -38.56
N CYS A 120 -0.60 20.41 -37.45
CA CYS A 120 -1.45 19.25 -37.30
C CYS A 120 -2.32 19.37 -36.05
N ASP A 121 -3.49 18.75 -36.05
CA ASP A 121 -4.36 18.72 -34.89
C ASP A 121 -3.74 17.88 -33.77
N ILE A 122 -3.40 18.54 -32.67
CA ILE A 122 -2.94 17.91 -31.44
C ILE A 122 -4.07 18.05 -30.42
N VAL A 123 -4.73 16.93 -30.13
CA VAL A 123 -5.84 16.92 -29.18
C VAL A 123 -5.53 15.97 -28.01
N PRO A 124 -5.82 16.38 -26.76
CA PRO A 124 -5.72 15.48 -25.64
C PRO A 124 -6.73 14.34 -25.80
N THR A 125 -6.33 13.11 -25.49
CA THR A 125 -7.28 11.99 -25.48
C THR A 125 -8.26 12.14 -24.33
N LYS A 126 -7.90 11.67 -23.15
CA LYS A 126 -8.69 11.85 -21.94
C LYS A 126 -7.73 12.17 -20.80
N ILE A 127 -7.96 13.28 -20.13
CA ILE A 127 -7.17 13.64 -18.95
C ILE A 127 -7.82 12.98 -17.73
N HIS A 128 -7.04 12.25 -16.98
CA HIS A 128 -7.45 11.60 -15.73
C HIS A 128 -6.79 12.23 -14.53
N MET A 129 -7.53 12.39 -13.45
CA MET A 129 -6.99 12.95 -12.20
C MET A 129 -5.81 12.13 -11.66
N SER A 130 -5.86 10.80 -11.76
CA SER A 130 -4.74 9.93 -11.40
C SER A 130 -3.45 10.20 -12.19
N GLY A 131 -3.57 10.62 -13.45
CA GLY A 131 -2.42 11.05 -14.26
C GLY A 131 -1.79 12.34 -13.71
N ILE A 132 -2.61 13.33 -13.36
CA ILE A 132 -2.17 14.58 -12.75
C ILE A 132 -1.50 14.32 -11.39
N LEU A 133 -2.13 13.54 -10.52
CA LEU A 133 -1.61 13.18 -9.20
C LEU A 133 -0.25 12.48 -9.30
N LYS A 134 -0.10 11.52 -10.23
CA LYS A 134 1.18 10.84 -10.47
C LYS A 134 2.27 11.79 -10.98
N SER A 135 1.89 12.72 -11.85
CA SER A 135 2.82 13.72 -12.41
C SER A 135 3.25 14.75 -11.36
N ALA A 136 2.41 15.03 -10.38
CA ALA A 136 2.74 15.91 -9.26
C ALA A 136 3.81 15.34 -8.32
N GLY A 137 4.07 14.03 -8.37
CA GLY A 137 5.12 13.41 -7.56
C GLY A 137 4.77 13.39 -6.07
N ILE A 138 3.60 12.84 -5.72
CA ILE A 138 3.13 12.77 -4.33
C ILE A 138 4.09 11.96 -3.47
N LEU A 139 4.48 12.52 -2.34
CA LEU A 139 5.28 11.88 -1.31
C LEU A 139 4.60 12.02 0.05
N ILE A 140 4.77 10.98 0.86
CA ILE A 140 4.35 10.99 2.27
C ILE A 140 5.49 11.58 3.08
N GLN A 141 5.21 12.60 3.88
CA GLN A 141 6.17 13.18 4.81
C GLN A 141 5.73 12.87 6.23
N CYS A 142 6.63 12.28 7.01
CA CYS A 142 6.44 12.07 8.44
C CYS A 142 7.10 13.19 9.22
N ASP A 143 6.55 13.53 10.38
CA ASP A 143 7.10 14.55 11.28
C ASP A 143 8.41 14.07 11.92
N SER A 144 8.50 12.78 12.23
CA SER A 144 9.70 12.14 12.78
C SER A 144 10.58 11.55 11.68
N LYS A 145 11.90 11.57 11.94
CA LYS A 145 12.90 10.83 11.16
C LYS A 145 13.33 9.55 11.84
N ASP A 146 12.77 9.23 12.99
CA ASP A 146 13.04 7.97 13.68
C ASP A 146 12.40 6.82 12.88
N PRO A 147 13.16 5.76 12.53
CA PRO A 147 12.62 4.65 11.75
C PRO A 147 11.44 3.92 12.41
N LEU A 148 11.41 3.90 13.75
CA LEU A 148 10.30 3.26 14.46
C LEU A 148 9.02 4.08 14.35
N ASP A 149 9.10 5.40 14.51
CA ASP A 149 7.96 6.30 14.33
C ASP A 149 7.45 6.22 12.88
N MET A 150 8.36 6.25 11.90
CA MET A 150 7.99 6.07 10.47
C MET A 150 7.29 4.74 10.19
N LEU A 151 7.70 3.67 10.88
CA LEU A 151 7.04 2.38 10.77
C LEU A 151 5.63 2.41 11.37
N LEU A 152 5.44 3.08 12.50
CA LEU A 152 4.12 3.25 13.12
C LEU A 152 3.20 4.08 12.22
N ASP A 153 3.68 5.20 11.70
CA ASP A 153 2.94 6.04 10.74
C ASP A 153 2.54 5.22 9.50
N TYR A 154 3.47 4.40 8.98
CA TYR A 154 3.18 3.50 7.86
C TYR A 154 2.05 2.51 8.19
N MET A 155 2.09 1.88 9.36
CA MET A 155 1.07 0.92 9.77
C MET A 155 -0.32 1.59 9.92
N GLU A 156 -0.36 2.83 10.41
CA GLU A 156 -1.59 3.62 10.50
C GLU A 156 -2.14 3.96 9.12
N LEU A 157 -1.28 4.43 8.20
CA LEU A 157 -1.67 4.76 6.83
C LEU A 157 -2.15 3.52 6.05
N VAL A 158 -1.45 2.39 6.16
CA VAL A 158 -1.90 1.14 5.53
C VAL A 158 -3.31 0.78 6.01
N ARG A 159 -3.57 0.90 7.31
CA ARG A 159 -4.91 0.62 7.86
C ARG A 159 -5.96 1.61 7.38
N GLU A 160 -5.61 2.89 7.20
CA GLU A 160 -6.52 3.93 6.71
C GLU A 160 -6.92 3.70 5.25
N PHE A 161 -5.98 3.24 4.41
CA PHE A 161 -6.20 3.03 2.97
C PHE A 161 -6.56 1.59 2.57
N ASP A 162 -6.73 0.66 3.52
CA ASP A 162 -7.15 -0.73 3.26
C ASP A 162 -8.69 -0.91 3.21
N HIS A 163 -9.48 0.18 3.23
CA HIS A 163 -10.95 0.16 3.23
C HIS A 163 -11.58 0.44 1.87
#